data_1b3c0b932d897c8193b131933fe5fcee
#
_entry.id   1b3c0b932d897c8193b131933fe5fcee
#
_cell.length_a   1.000
_cell.length_b   1.000
_cell.length_c   1.000
_cell.angle_alpha   90.00
_cell.angle_beta   90.00
_cell.angle_gamma   90.00
#
_symmetry.space_group_name_H-M   'P 1'
#
loop_
_entity.id
_entity.type
_entity.pdbx_description
1 polymer ?
#
loop_
_entity_poly.entity_id
_entity_poly.type
_entity_poly.pdbx_seq_one_letter_code
_entity_poly.pdbx_strand_id
1 'polypeptide(L)'
;MTILFANNVQTGKLSVNNDMIKNFEHISSVDLIKEPFFYNHLIKSTSNRFLDKFLSFVETDELILDMGCGRDSVIPSCYKKIEVDFLCQNRPHVVGDAGNIPFKDSSVDHLCCSWMFEHIEEPAHTLSEFYRVLKFGGYLYLTTNFVWHLHEAPRDFFRFTRYGLNYLFNNYGKWKIIFLKPTAGYWLTMLQLLNYKFAKILGPIHPVVTIPLQLTGLLLEKLNFDDSIAAGYCIIAQKL
;
A
#
# COMPACT_ATOMS: atom_id res chain seq x y z
N MET A 1 -26.35 6.95 8.37
CA MET A 1 -25.31 6.00 7.92
C MET A 1 -25.18 4.90 8.97
N THR A 2 -25.59 3.69 8.62
CA THR A 2 -25.68 2.57 9.58
C THR A 2 -24.30 1.92 9.66
N ILE A 3 -23.69 1.99 10.83
CA ILE A 3 -22.42 1.29 11.09
C ILE A 3 -22.78 -0.19 11.35
N LEU A 4 -22.45 -1.05 10.43
CA LEU A 4 -22.55 -2.50 10.61
C LEU A 4 -21.25 -3.03 11.21
N PHE A 5 -21.27 -3.32 12.51
CA PHE A 5 -20.21 -4.08 13.13
C PHE A 5 -20.33 -5.55 12.70
N ALA A 6 -19.28 -6.10 12.13
CA ALA A 6 -19.21 -7.54 11.94
C ALA A 6 -19.10 -8.20 13.32
N ASN A 7 -20.19 -8.80 13.80
CA ASN A 7 -20.22 -9.56 15.06
C ASN A 7 -19.39 -10.83 14.89
N ASN A 8 -18.08 -10.78 15.13
CA ASN A 8 -17.23 -11.93 15.49
C ASN A 8 -15.83 -11.46 15.87
N VAL A 9 -15.70 -10.82 17.01
CA VAL A 9 -14.41 -10.77 17.71
C VAL A 9 -14.26 -12.10 18.44
N GLN A 10 -13.79 -13.13 17.73
CA GLN A 10 -13.20 -14.28 18.41
C GLN A 10 -11.81 -13.89 18.90
N THR A 11 -11.66 -13.82 20.22
CA THR A 11 -10.36 -13.84 20.91
C THR A 11 -9.71 -15.22 20.69
N GLY A 12 -9.20 -15.46 19.49
CA GLY A 12 -8.44 -16.65 19.13
C GLY A 12 -6.98 -16.45 19.49
N LYS A 13 -6.43 -17.41 20.23
CA LYS A 13 -5.01 -17.53 20.53
C LYS A 13 -4.19 -17.30 19.25
N LEU A 14 -3.22 -16.37 19.32
CA LEU A 14 -2.21 -16.11 18.31
C LEU A 14 -1.45 -17.40 17.96
N SER A 15 -1.83 -18.06 16.91
CA SER A 15 -0.95 -18.97 16.19
C SER A 15 -0.17 -18.13 15.17
N VAL A 16 1.12 -18.00 15.37
CA VAL A 16 2.03 -17.41 14.37
C VAL A 16 1.86 -18.22 13.10
N ASN A 17 1.22 -17.64 12.11
CA ASN A 17 1.03 -18.30 10.83
C ASN A 17 2.36 -18.23 10.07
N ASN A 18 3.12 -19.33 10.07
CA ASN A 18 4.36 -19.50 9.32
C ASN A 18 4.16 -19.45 7.78
N ASP A 19 2.97 -19.18 7.32
CA ASP A 19 2.64 -19.24 5.89
C ASP A 19 3.23 -18.06 5.10
N MET A 20 3.53 -16.93 5.74
CA MET A 20 4.22 -15.83 5.08
C MET A 20 5.70 -16.15 4.79
N ILE A 21 6.38 -16.87 5.68
CA ILE A 21 7.78 -17.30 5.47
C ILE A 21 7.81 -18.46 4.46
N LYS A 22 6.84 -19.36 4.49
CA LYS A 22 6.71 -20.47 3.54
C LYS A 22 6.39 -20.03 2.11
N ASN A 23 5.71 -18.91 1.91
CA ASN A 23 5.44 -18.38 0.57
C ASN A 23 6.70 -17.92 -0.19
N PHE A 24 7.82 -17.70 0.48
CA PHE A 24 9.10 -17.44 -0.18
C PHE A 24 9.94 -18.70 -0.44
N GLU A 25 9.72 -19.79 0.29
CA GLU A 25 10.49 -21.02 0.15
C GLU A 25 9.86 -22.05 -0.82
N HIS A 26 8.58 -21.90 -1.18
CA HIS A 26 7.85 -22.81 -2.07
C HIS A 26 7.09 -22.10 -3.20
N ILE A 27 7.76 -21.20 -3.92
CA ILE A 27 7.27 -20.79 -5.22
C ILE A 27 7.64 -21.91 -6.20
N SER A 28 6.71 -22.83 -6.44
CA SER A 28 6.90 -23.80 -7.51
C SER A 28 6.91 -23.09 -8.87
N SER A 29 7.66 -23.61 -9.82
CA SER A 29 7.68 -23.06 -11.19
C SER A 29 6.29 -23.02 -11.86
N VAL A 30 5.32 -23.74 -11.31
CA VAL A 30 3.92 -23.81 -11.76
C VAL A 30 3.08 -22.66 -11.17
N ASP A 31 3.35 -22.22 -9.94
CA ASP A 31 2.68 -21.08 -9.30
C ASP A 31 3.15 -19.77 -9.94
N LEU A 32 4.39 -19.72 -10.40
CA LEU A 32 4.96 -18.65 -11.21
C LEU A 32 4.21 -18.41 -12.53
N ILE A 33 3.52 -19.43 -13.05
CA ILE A 33 2.78 -19.36 -14.32
C ILE A 33 1.31 -18.96 -14.10
N LYS A 34 0.74 -19.22 -12.93
CA LYS A 34 -0.70 -19.06 -12.64
C LYS A 34 -1.10 -17.74 -12.02
N GLU A 35 -0.16 -17.01 -11.42
CA GLU A 35 -0.48 -15.74 -10.76
C GLU A 35 -0.01 -14.53 -11.57
N PRO A 36 -0.78 -13.43 -11.59
CA PRO A 36 -0.32 -12.14 -12.08
C PRO A 36 0.84 -11.57 -11.24
N PHE A 37 1.46 -12.39 -10.41
CA PHE A 37 2.52 -12.10 -9.45
C PHE A 37 3.76 -11.47 -10.10
N PHE A 38 4.10 -11.88 -11.34
CA PHE A 38 5.18 -11.28 -12.11
C PHE A 38 4.92 -9.85 -12.56
N TYR A 39 3.66 -9.41 -12.55
CA TYR A 39 3.33 -8.09 -13.05
C TYR A 39 3.93 -6.97 -12.23
N ASN A 40 4.01 -7.12 -10.89
CA ASN A 40 4.41 -6.04 -9.98
C ASN A 40 5.48 -6.42 -8.97
N HIS A 41 6.13 -7.57 -9.12
CA HIS A 41 6.98 -8.15 -8.07
C HIS A 41 8.04 -7.18 -7.55
N LEU A 42 8.78 -6.49 -8.41
CA LEU A 42 9.85 -5.58 -8.00
C LEU A 42 9.31 -4.32 -7.32
N ILE A 43 8.17 -3.78 -7.78
CA ILE A 43 7.52 -2.63 -7.15
C ILE A 43 6.94 -3.03 -5.79
N LYS A 44 6.27 -4.18 -5.70
CA LYS A 44 5.78 -4.74 -4.43
C LYS A 44 6.93 -5.01 -3.45
N SER A 45 8.04 -5.58 -3.90
CA SER A 45 9.22 -5.81 -3.07
C SER A 45 9.79 -4.51 -2.49
N THR A 46 9.79 -3.43 -3.26
CA THR A 46 10.21 -2.11 -2.77
C THR A 46 9.21 -1.56 -1.75
N SER A 47 7.91 -1.67 -2.03
CA SER A 47 6.86 -1.27 -1.10
C SER A 47 6.91 -2.06 0.20
N ASN A 48 7.18 -3.36 0.16
CA ASN A 48 7.34 -4.19 1.35
C ASN A 48 8.53 -3.73 2.21
N ARG A 49 9.68 -3.39 1.60
CA ARG A 49 10.81 -2.81 2.35
C ARG A 49 10.48 -1.48 3.01
N PHE A 50 9.61 -0.68 2.40
CA PHE A 50 9.13 0.57 3.01
C PHE A 50 8.13 0.30 4.13
N LEU A 51 7.30 -0.73 3.99
CA LEU A 51 6.42 -1.22 5.04
C LEU A 51 7.25 -1.73 6.24
N ASP A 52 8.29 -2.53 6.01
CA ASP A 52 9.21 -2.99 7.06
C ASP A 52 9.85 -1.80 7.80
N LYS A 53 10.21 -0.73 7.06
CA LYS A 53 10.71 0.50 7.66
C LYS A 53 9.65 1.18 8.53
N PHE A 54 8.39 1.24 8.10
CA PHE A 54 7.30 1.76 8.93
C PHE A 54 7.12 0.91 10.18
N LEU A 55 7.06 -0.41 10.02
CA LEU A 55 6.88 -1.36 11.12
C LEU A 55 8.05 -1.33 12.12
N SER A 56 9.24 -0.85 11.72
CA SER A 56 10.36 -0.65 12.65
C SER A 56 10.15 0.51 13.65
N PHE A 57 9.10 1.33 13.47
CA PHE A 57 8.69 2.38 14.41
C PHE A 57 7.50 1.96 15.27
N VAL A 58 6.99 0.73 15.12
CA VAL A 58 5.73 0.24 15.70
C VAL A 58 6.01 -0.93 16.63
N GLU A 59 5.54 -0.85 17.87
CA GLU A 59 5.54 -1.99 18.77
C GLU A 59 4.35 -2.92 18.47
N THR A 60 4.50 -4.22 18.74
CA THR A 60 3.50 -5.21 18.32
C THR A 60 2.16 -5.11 19.04
N ASP A 61 2.13 -4.48 20.22
CA ASP A 61 0.92 -4.22 21.03
C ASP A 61 0.26 -2.86 20.72
N GLU A 62 0.92 -1.99 19.97
CA GLU A 62 0.33 -0.75 19.47
C GLU A 62 -0.68 -1.01 18.35
N LEU A 63 -1.75 -0.20 18.33
CA LEU A 63 -2.85 -0.36 17.40
C LEU A 63 -2.55 0.30 16.06
N ILE A 64 -2.50 -0.50 14.99
CA ILE A 64 -2.47 0.00 13.61
C ILE A 64 -3.89 0.00 13.05
N LEU A 65 -4.34 1.14 12.54
CA LEU A 65 -5.52 1.24 11.70
C LEU A 65 -5.10 0.99 10.24
N ASP A 66 -5.51 -0.15 9.67
CA ASP A 66 -5.24 -0.49 8.26
C ASP A 66 -6.42 -0.03 7.40
N MET A 67 -6.27 1.13 6.78
CA MET A 67 -7.31 1.81 6.02
C MET A 67 -7.20 1.46 4.53
N GLY A 68 -8.30 0.90 4.00
CA GLY A 68 -8.31 0.32 2.66
C GLY A 68 -7.56 -1.01 2.62
N CYS A 69 -7.81 -1.89 3.59
CA CYS A 69 -7.09 -3.15 3.77
C CYS A 69 -7.26 -4.13 2.59
N GLY A 70 -8.27 -3.94 1.74
CA GLY A 70 -8.59 -4.89 0.68
C GLY A 70 -9.01 -6.24 1.24
N ARG A 71 -8.77 -7.31 0.49
CA ARG A 71 -9.05 -8.70 0.92
C ARG A 71 -8.01 -9.23 1.90
N ASP A 72 -6.77 -8.81 1.71
CA ASP A 72 -5.62 -9.27 2.47
C ASP A 72 -4.82 -8.06 2.94
N SER A 73 -4.87 -7.80 4.24
CA SER A 73 -4.11 -6.73 4.88
C SER A 73 -2.61 -6.89 4.64
N VAL A 74 -1.93 -5.79 4.30
CA VAL A 74 -0.46 -5.77 4.17
C VAL A 74 0.25 -5.84 5.52
N ILE A 75 -0.47 -5.54 6.62
CA ILE A 75 0.09 -5.58 7.98
C ILE A 75 0.13 -7.02 8.48
N PRO A 76 1.30 -7.53 8.90
CA PRO A 76 1.44 -8.89 9.41
C PRO A 76 0.53 -9.17 10.62
N SER A 77 0.10 -10.43 10.77
CA SER A 77 -0.81 -10.86 11.83
C SER A 77 -0.22 -10.79 13.25
N CYS A 78 1.09 -10.64 13.39
CA CYS A 78 1.75 -10.44 14.69
C CYS A 78 1.53 -9.03 15.27
N TYR A 79 1.09 -8.07 14.46
CA TYR A 79 0.74 -6.73 14.92
C TYR A 79 -0.73 -6.62 15.28
N LYS A 80 -1.03 -5.83 16.30
CA LYS A 80 -2.40 -5.48 16.67
C LYS A 80 -2.97 -4.51 15.65
N LYS A 81 -4.03 -4.89 14.94
CA LYS A 81 -4.60 -4.09 13.88
C LYS A 81 -6.12 -4.09 13.86
N ILE A 82 -6.71 -3.02 13.34
CA ILE A 82 -8.10 -2.96 12.91
C ILE A 82 -8.11 -2.68 11.41
N GLU A 83 -8.70 -3.58 10.67
CA GLU A 83 -8.86 -3.52 9.22
C GLU A 83 -10.13 -2.76 8.89
N VAL A 84 -10.01 -1.71 8.07
CA VAL A 84 -11.13 -0.88 7.61
C VAL A 84 -11.13 -0.85 6.09
N ASP A 85 -12.28 -1.07 5.49
CA ASP A 85 -12.47 -0.96 4.04
C ASP A 85 -13.85 -0.40 3.72
N PHE A 86 -13.98 0.28 2.60
CA PHE A 86 -15.26 0.77 2.10
C PHE A 86 -16.14 -0.37 1.58
N LEU A 87 -15.53 -1.44 1.06
CA LEU A 87 -16.19 -2.58 0.45
C LEU A 87 -16.39 -3.70 1.45
N CYS A 88 -17.65 -3.96 1.83
CA CYS A 88 -18.01 -5.04 2.77
C CYS A 88 -17.61 -6.44 2.29
N GLN A 89 -17.52 -6.66 0.97
CA GLN A 89 -17.08 -7.94 0.38
C GLN A 89 -15.61 -8.28 0.69
N ASN A 90 -14.79 -7.33 1.08
CA ASN A 90 -13.44 -7.55 1.55
C ASN A 90 -13.38 -8.10 2.98
N ARG A 91 -14.53 -8.14 3.69
CA ARG A 91 -14.69 -8.64 5.06
C ARG A 91 -13.77 -7.94 6.07
N PRO A 92 -13.66 -6.62 6.05
CA PRO A 92 -12.88 -5.89 7.04
C PRO A 92 -13.49 -6.03 8.44
N HIS A 93 -12.72 -5.69 9.48
CA HIS A 93 -13.25 -5.58 10.85
C HIS A 93 -14.31 -4.47 10.96
N VAL A 94 -14.13 -3.38 10.21
CA VAL A 94 -15.06 -2.24 10.14
C VAL A 94 -15.28 -1.84 8.69
N VAL A 95 -16.52 -1.75 8.26
CA VAL A 95 -16.88 -1.13 6.98
C VAL A 95 -16.97 0.37 7.20
N GLY A 96 -16.11 1.15 6.54
CA GLY A 96 -16.02 2.60 6.77
C GLY A 96 -15.42 3.36 5.60
N ASP A 97 -15.70 4.67 5.60
CA ASP A 97 -15.18 5.62 4.64
C ASP A 97 -13.97 6.35 5.24
N ALA A 98 -12.87 6.43 4.48
CA ALA A 98 -11.67 7.13 4.88
C ALA A 98 -11.87 8.65 5.04
N GLY A 99 -12.89 9.22 4.37
CA GLY A 99 -13.30 10.61 4.55
C GLY A 99 -14.15 10.85 5.80
N ASN A 100 -14.58 9.78 6.51
CA ASN A 100 -15.36 9.90 7.76
C ASN A 100 -15.08 8.69 8.65
N ILE A 101 -13.91 8.67 9.24
CA ILE A 101 -13.39 7.52 9.99
C ILE A 101 -14.17 7.37 11.33
N PRO A 102 -14.80 6.21 11.59
CA PRO A 102 -15.66 6.02 12.77
C PRO A 102 -14.86 5.77 14.06
N PHE A 103 -13.76 6.47 14.24
CA PHE A 103 -12.90 6.43 15.41
C PHE A 103 -12.78 7.81 16.05
N LYS A 104 -12.58 7.84 17.38
CA LYS A 104 -12.40 9.09 18.13
C LYS A 104 -11.07 9.75 17.75
N ASP A 105 -10.97 11.04 18.03
CA ASP A 105 -9.73 11.79 17.92
C ASP A 105 -8.64 11.15 18.77
N SER A 106 -7.43 11.07 18.22
CA SER A 106 -6.23 10.55 18.90
C SER A 106 -6.46 9.19 19.57
N SER A 107 -7.11 8.26 18.86
CA SER A 107 -7.48 6.95 19.41
C SER A 107 -6.68 5.76 18.85
N VAL A 108 -5.96 5.96 17.73
CA VAL A 108 -5.11 4.92 17.12
C VAL A 108 -3.65 5.29 17.19
N ASP A 109 -2.78 4.31 17.42
CA ASP A 109 -1.35 4.56 17.60
C ASP A 109 -0.69 4.83 16.26
N HIS A 110 -1.03 4.06 15.21
CA HIS A 110 -0.48 4.17 13.87
C HIS A 110 -1.55 3.97 12.81
N LEU A 111 -1.28 4.42 11.57
CA LEU A 111 -2.19 4.28 10.44
C LEU A 111 -1.42 3.77 9.21
N CYS A 112 -1.99 2.80 8.53
CA CYS A 112 -1.52 2.29 7.24
C CYS A 112 -2.58 2.60 6.17
N CYS A 113 -2.16 3.16 5.04
CA CYS A 113 -2.97 3.40 3.85
C CYS A 113 -2.16 2.95 2.64
N SER A 114 -2.38 1.72 2.18
CA SER A 114 -1.57 1.10 1.14
C SER A 114 -2.32 1.01 -0.18
N TRP A 115 -1.86 1.77 -1.19
CA TRP A 115 -2.42 1.77 -2.55
C TRP A 115 -3.94 2.00 -2.58
N MET A 116 -4.42 2.92 -1.77
CA MET A 116 -5.83 3.28 -1.66
C MET A 116 -6.07 4.79 -1.87
N PHE A 117 -5.05 5.61 -1.62
CA PHE A 117 -5.21 7.06 -1.58
C PHE A 117 -5.58 7.67 -2.94
N GLU A 118 -5.22 7.04 -4.05
CA GLU A 118 -5.64 7.39 -5.42
C GLU A 118 -7.13 7.20 -5.69
N HIS A 119 -7.79 6.35 -4.90
CA HIS A 119 -9.23 6.03 -5.00
C HIS A 119 -10.11 6.90 -4.11
N ILE A 120 -9.52 7.89 -3.45
CA ILE A 120 -10.20 8.85 -2.57
C ILE A 120 -10.65 10.07 -3.37
N GLU A 121 -11.94 10.46 -3.25
CA GLU A 121 -12.49 11.63 -3.93
C GLU A 121 -11.99 12.94 -3.33
N GLU A 122 -11.81 12.99 -2.00
CA GLU A 122 -11.37 14.18 -1.26
C GLU A 122 -10.09 13.92 -0.45
N PRO A 123 -8.91 13.79 -1.10
CA PRO A 123 -7.68 13.37 -0.43
C PRO A 123 -7.20 14.35 0.66
N ALA A 124 -7.48 15.64 0.51
CA ALA A 124 -7.15 16.66 1.51
C ALA A 124 -7.95 16.47 2.81
N HIS A 125 -9.26 16.24 2.66
CA HIS A 125 -10.15 15.95 3.79
C HIS A 125 -9.79 14.64 4.47
N THR A 126 -9.55 13.60 3.69
CA THR A 126 -9.12 12.28 4.21
C THR A 126 -7.81 12.36 4.98
N LEU A 127 -6.83 13.15 4.50
CA LEU A 127 -5.59 13.35 5.23
C LEU A 127 -5.81 14.06 6.58
N SER A 128 -6.79 14.97 6.65
CA SER A 128 -7.21 15.61 7.91
C SER A 128 -7.87 14.59 8.87
N GLU A 129 -8.66 13.66 8.36
CA GLU A 129 -9.24 12.56 9.15
C GLU A 129 -8.15 11.60 9.68
N PHE A 130 -7.15 11.25 8.85
CA PHE A 130 -5.99 10.48 9.29
C PHE A 130 -5.26 11.20 10.43
N TYR A 131 -5.05 12.51 10.28
CA TYR A 131 -4.45 13.34 11.34
C TYR A 131 -5.32 13.36 12.59
N ARG A 132 -6.63 13.48 12.46
CA ARG A 132 -7.57 13.53 13.60
C ARG A 132 -7.49 12.27 14.45
N VAL A 133 -7.61 11.09 13.83
CA VAL A 133 -7.72 9.82 14.57
C VAL A 133 -6.39 9.33 15.13
N LEU A 134 -5.26 9.72 14.53
CA LEU A 134 -3.93 9.31 14.94
C LEU A 134 -3.53 10.02 16.25
N LYS A 135 -2.91 9.30 17.18
CA LYS A 135 -2.31 9.88 18.39
C LYS A 135 -1.11 10.77 18.06
N PHE A 136 -0.79 11.73 18.92
CA PHE A 136 0.46 12.49 18.82
C PHE A 136 1.67 11.55 18.91
N GLY A 137 2.65 11.78 18.05
CA GLY A 137 3.81 10.91 17.92
C GLY A 137 3.58 9.67 17.05
N GLY A 138 2.33 9.33 16.73
CA GLY A 138 1.97 8.21 15.87
C GLY A 138 2.42 8.40 14.43
N TYR A 139 2.60 7.30 13.71
CA TYR A 139 3.08 7.28 12.33
C TYR A 139 1.98 6.91 11.34
N LEU A 140 1.99 7.61 10.21
CA LEU A 140 1.22 7.26 9.02
C LEU A 140 2.16 6.67 7.96
N TYR A 141 1.86 5.46 7.49
CA TYR A 141 2.38 4.89 6.26
C TYR A 141 1.37 5.07 5.14
N LEU A 142 1.78 5.64 4.02
CA LEU A 142 0.92 5.84 2.87
C LEU A 142 1.68 5.51 1.59
N THR A 143 1.09 4.68 0.73
CA THR A 143 1.55 4.46 -0.65
C THR A 143 0.45 4.82 -1.63
N THR A 144 0.83 5.41 -2.77
CA THR A 144 -0.10 5.80 -3.82
C THR A 144 0.57 5.88 -5.18
N ASN A 145 -0.20 5.79 -6.25
CA ASN A 145 0.27 5.79 -7.63
C ASN A 145 0.62 7.19 -8.16
N PHE A 146 1.66 7.24 -9.02
CA PHE A 146 1.96 8.39 -9.86
C PHE A 146 1.84 8.05 -11.33
N VAL A 147 2.71 7.23 -11.90
CA VAL A 147 2.59 6.79 -13.29
C VAL A 147 2.13 5.35 -13.34
N TRP A 148 0.83 5.18 -13.52
CA TRP A 148 0.18 3.89 -13.51
C TRP A 148 -1.00 3.83 -14.47
N HIS A 149 -1.36 2.63 -14.95
CA HIS A 149 -2.55 2.45 -15.78
C HIS A 149 -3.84 2.64 -14.98
N LEU A 150 -4.94 2.91 -15.65
CA LEU A 150 -6.26 2.96 -15.03
C LEU A 150 -6.63 1.59 -14.45
N HIS A 151 -7.11 1.57 -13.21
CA HIS A 151 -7.51 0.37 -12.48
C HIS A 151 -8.65 0.70 -11.50
N GLU A 152 -9.39 -0.31 -11.09
CA GLU A 152 -10.52 -0.18 -10.14
C GLU A 152 -11.57 0.87 -10.53
N ALA A 153 -11.74 1.11 -11.85
CA ALA A 153 -12.75 2.04 -12.36
C ALA A 153 -14.16 1.71 -11.82
N PRO A 154 -14.98 2.73 -11.50
CA PRO A 154 -14.80 4.16 -11.78
C PRO A 154 -14.05 4.95 -10.68
N ARG A 155 -13.58 4.32 -9.62
CA ARG A 155 -13.00 4.99 -8.45
C ARG A 155 -11.46 5.12 -8.56
N ASP A 156 -10.95 5.58 -9.67
CA ASP A 156 -9.51 5.82 -9.92
C ASP A 156 -9.31 7.31 -10.25
N PHE A 157 -9.25 8.16 -9.21
CA PHE A 157 -9.42 9.60 -9.35
C PHE A 157 -8.11 10.37 -9.53
N PHE A 158 -7.02 9.95 -8.84
CA PHE A 158 -5.82 10.75 -8.75
C PHE A 158 -4.54 10.01 -9.08
N ARG A 159 -3.54 10.79 -9.49
CA ARG A 159 -2.12 10.41 -9.62
C ARG A 159 -1.29 11.46 -8.90
N PHE A 160 -0.53 11.04 -7.89
CA PHE A 160 0.17 11.98 -7.02
C PHE A 160 1.64 12.08 -7.35
N THR A 161 2.10 13.29 -7.65
CA THR A 161 3.53 13.60 -7.67
C THR A 161 4.07 13.75 -6.25
N ARG A 162 5.40 13.61 -6.05
CA ARG A 162 6.02 13.91 -4.76
C ARG A 162 5.74 15.34 -4.25
N TYR A 163 5.60 16.28 -5.15
CA TYR A 163 5.28 17.68 -4.82
C TYR A 163 3.83 17.86 -4.38
N GLY A 164 2.90 17.13 -5.03
CA GLY A 164 1.50 17.10 -4.63
C GLY A 164 1.33 16.49 -3.24
N LEU A 165 2.02 15.39 -2.95
CA LEU A 165 2.03 14.79 -1.61
C LEU A 165 2.62 15.75 -0.57
N ASN A 166 3.78 16.36 -0.84
CA ASN A 166 4.37 17.37 0.05
C ASN A 166 3.41 18.52 0.31
N TYR A 167 2.71 19.01 -0.71
CA TYR A 167 1.72 20.08 -0.55
C TYR A 167 0.59 19.65 0.40
N LEU A 168 0.03 18.45 0.22
CA LEU A 168 -1.04 17.96 1.08
C LEU A 168 -0.58 17.83 2.53
N PHE A 169 0.57 17.19 2.78
CA PHE A 169 1.08 16.98 4.14
C PHE A 169 1.47 18.29 4.84
N ASN A 170 1.88 19.31 4.10
CA ASN A 170 2.20 20.63 4.68
C ASN A 170 0.96 21.47 4.99
N ASN A 171 -0.19 21.21 4.36
CA ASN A 171 -1.39 22.02 4.50
C ASN A 171 -2.52 21.37 5.31
N TYR A 172 -2.51 20.04 5.45
CA TYR A 172 -3.60 19.28 6.09
C TYR A 172 -3.09 18.45 7.26
N GLY A 173 -2.69 19.13 8.34
CA GLY A 173 -2.15 18.58 9.57
C GLY A 173 -0.74 19.09 9.86
N LYS A 174 -0.26 18.82 11.07
CA LYS A 174 1.12 19.12 11.47
C LYS A 174 1.95 17.84 11.38
N TRP A 175 2.42 17.53 10.18
CA TRP A 175 3.16 16.33 9.90
C TRP A 175 4.66 16.56 9.85
N LYS A 176 5.44 15.66 10.44
CA LYS A 176 6.87 15.54 10.20
C LYS A 176 7.09 14.41 9.20
N ILE A 177 7.41 14.76 7.96
CA ILE A 177 7.73 13.75 6.93
C ILE A 177 9.10 13.14 7.28
N ILE A 178 9.10 11.84 7.61
CA ILE A 178 10.30 11.06 7.93
C ILE A 178 10.90 10.47 6.66
N PHE A 179 10.03 10.12 5.70
CA PHE A 179 10.40 9.38 4.51
C PHE A 179 9.45 9.72 3.37
N LEU A 180 9.97 10.05 2.20
CA LEU A 180 9.21 10.20 0.96
C LEU A 180 10.10 9.72 -0.18
N LYS A 181 9.77 8.55 -0.74
CA LYS A 181 10.57 7.89 -1.78
C LYS A 181 9.68 7.29 -2.86
N PRO A 182 10.17 7.23 -4.10
CA PRO A 182 9.49 6.52 -5.17
C PRO A 182 9.52 5.00 -4.92
N THR A 183 8.48 4.31 -5.33
CA THR A 183 8.38 2.83 -5.27
C THR A 183 9.13 2.15 -6.41
N ALA A 184 9.34 2.85 -7.52
CA ALA A 184 10.21 2.49 -8.64
C ALA A 184 10.61 3.78 -9.35
N GLY A 185 11.75 3.79 -10.01
CA GLY A 185 12.18 4.90 -10.87
C GLY A 185 11.74 4.70 -12.33
N TYR A 186 12.32 5.50 -13.22
CA TYR A 186 11.95 5.60 -14.64
C TYR A 186 11.97 4.24 -15.34
N TRP A 187 13.09 3.55 -15.30
CA TRP A 187 13.30 2.34 -16.09
C TRP A 187 12.38 1.21 -15.66
N LEU A 188 12.30 0.97 -14.37
CA LEU A 188 11.46 -0.10 -13.83
C LEU A 188 9.96 0.20 -14.05
N THR A 189 9.54 1.46 -13.92
CA THR A 189 8.17 1.89 -14.19
C THR A 189 7.80 1.68 -15.66
N MET A 190 8.64 2.16 -16.57
CA MET A 190 8.36 2.06 -18.03
C MET A 190 8.31 0.61 -18.48
N LEU A 191 9.26 -0.22 -18.04
CA LEU A 191 9.28 -1.64 -18.42
C LEU A 191 8.14 -2.42 -17.77
N GLN A 192 7.69 -2.02 -16.59
CA GLN A 192 6.50 -2.60 -15.96
C GLN A 192 5.22 -2.26 -16.73
N LEU A 193 5.06 -1.03 -17.23
CA LEU A 193 3.91 -0.65 -18.07
C LEU A 193 3.91 -1.40 -19.41
N LEU A 194 5.08 -1.60 -20.01
CA LEU A 194 5.22 -2.46 -21.20
C LEU A 194 4.84 -3.91 -20.87
N ASN A 195 5.26 -4.40 -19.71
CA ASN A 195 4.94 -5.73 -19.25
C ASN A 195 3.42 -5.98 -19.19
N TYR A 196 2.63 -5.03 -18.70
CA TYR A 196 1.16 -5.13 -18.73
C TYR A 196 0.58 -5.25 -20.14
N LYS A 197 1.18 -4.57 -21.13
CA LYS A 197 0.76 -4.71 -22.53
C LYS A 197 1.10 -6.08 -23.09
N PHE A 198 2.32 -6.57 -22.85
CA PHE A 198 2.75 -7.90 -23.30
C PHE A 198 1.95 -9.03 -22.66
N ALA A 199 1.58 -8.91 -21.40
CA ALA A 199 0.77 -9.90 -20.73
C ALA A 199 -0.54 -10.23 -21.44
N LYS A 200 -1.20 -9.19 -21.93
CA LYS A 200 -2.48 -9.33 -22.68
C LYS A 200 -2.30 -9.99 -24.04
N ILE A 201 -1.10 -9.90 -24.63
CA ILE A 201 -0.81 -10.39 -25.98
C ILE A 201 -0.21 -11.79 -25.95
N LEU A 202 0.69 -12.04 -25.00
CA LEU A 202 1.55 -13.24 -24.99
C LEU A 202 0.97 -14.43 -24.24
N GLY A 203 -0.07 -14.23 -23.41
CA GLY A 203 -0.70 -15.31 -22.65
C GLY A 203 0.34 -16.17 -21.88
N PRO A 204 0.35 -17.52 -22.06
CA PRO A 204 1.21 -18.42 -21.28
C PRO A 204 2.72 -18.19 -21.44
N ILE A 205 3.17 -17.62 -22.55
CA ILE A 205 4.61 -17.36 -22.79
C ILE A 205 5.07 -16.02 -22.17
N HIS A 206 4.15 -15.25 -21.61
CA HIS A 206 4.43 -13.96 -20.99
C HIS A 206 5.63 -13.97 -20.02
N PRO A 207 5.82 -14.96 -19.11
CA PRO A 207 6.96 -14.96 -18.18
C PRO A 207 8.33 -14.94 -18.87
N VAL A 208 8.45 -15.55 -20.06
CA VAL A 208 9.70 -15.59 -20.82
C VAL A 208 10.14 -14.18 -21.25
N VAL A 209 9.19 -13.28 -21.48
CA VAL A 209 9.46 -11.87 -21.84
C VAL A 209 9.54 -10.98 -20.61
N THR A 210 8.70 -11.20 -19.63
CA THR A 210 8.60 -10.39 -18.41
C THR A 210 9.86 -10.43 -17.58
N ILE A 211 10.42 -11.61 -17.35
CA ILE A 211 11.61 -11.79 -16.49
C ILE A 211 12.80 -10.98 -17.04
N PRO A 212 13.22 -11.13 -18.32
CA PRO A 212 14.26 -10.31 -18.89
C PRO A 212 13.98 -8.80 -18.83
N LEU A 213 12.73 -8.38 -19.10
CA LEU A 213 12.34 -6.97 -19.04
C LEU A 213 12.52 -6.40 -17.62
N GLN A 214 12.04 -7.08 -16.60
CA GLN A 214 12.17 -6.61 -15.22
C GLN A 214 13.61 -6.61 -14.75
N LEU A 215 14.40 -7.61 -15.09
CA LEU A 215 15.85 -7.65 -14.79
C LEU A 215 16.60 -6.51 -15.49
N THR A 216 16.26 -6.24 -16.74
CA THR A 216 16.83 -5.10 -17.49
C THR A 216 16.46 -3.77 -16.81
N GLY A 217 15.19 -3.58 -16.43
CA GLY A 217 14.75 -2.40 -15.71
C GLY A 217 15.51 -2.20 -14.40
N LEU A 218 15.67 -3.26 -13.62
CA LEU A 218 16.41 -3.23 -12.37
C LEU A 218 17.90 -2.89 -12.59
N LEU A 219 18.53 -3.44 -13.63
CA LEU A 219 19.90 -3.13 -13.97
C LEU A 219 20.08 -1.67 -14.38
N LEU A 220 19.23 -1.19 -15.28
CA LEU A 220 19.27 0.21 -15.75
C LEU A 220 19.01 1.18 -14.60
N GLU A 221 18.09 0.87 -13.71
CA GLU A 221 17.79 1.69 -12.52
C GLU A 221 18.96 1.73 -11.53
N LYS A 222 19.72 0.63 -11.38
CA LYS A 222 20.94 0.61 -10.59
C LYS A 222 22.09 1.43 -11.20
N LEU A 223 22.17 1.48 -12.53
CA LEU A 223 23.21 2.23 -13.25
C LEU A 223 22.89 3.73 -13.30
N ASN A 224 21.63 4.09 -13.50
CA ASN A 224 21.18 5.47 -13.61
C ASN A 224 19.76 5.60 -13.02
N PHE A 225 19.70 5.89 -11.72
CA PHE A 225 18.43 6.11 -11.04
C PHE A 225 17.85 7.47 -11.43
N ASP A 226 16.62 7.45 -11.94
CA ASP A 226 15.84 8.63 -12.30
C ASP A 226 14.42 8.49 -11.75
N ASP A 227 13.96 9.42 -10.92
CA ASP A 227 12.62 9.44 -10.34
C ASP A 227 11.67 10.43 -11.01
N SER A 228 12.03 10.94 -12.19
CA SER A 228 11.18 11.83 -13.00
C SER A 228 9.87 11.15 -13.43
N ILE A 229 9.95 9.81 -13.62
CA ILE A 229 8.80 8.93 -13.83
C ILE A 229 8.89 7.81 -12.80
N ALA A 230 8.10 7.91 -11.74
CA ALA A 230 8.00 6.89 -10.70
C ALA A 230 6.66 6.14 -10.82
N ALA A 231 6.62 4.86 -10.48
CA ALA A 231 5.36 4.10 -10.45
C ALA A 231 4.39 4.68 -9.42
N GLY A 232 4.92 5.04 -8.26
CA GLY A 232 4.22 5.68 -7.17
C GLY A 232 5.19 6.16 -6.11
N TYR A 233 4.66 6.64 -5.01
CA TYR A 233 5.43 7.12 -3.88
C TYR A 233 4.98 6.45 -2.58
N CYS A 234 5.94 6.26 -1.69
CA CYS A 234 5.71 5.92 -0.30
C CYS A 234 6.07 7.11 0.57
N ILE A 235 5.19 7.45 1.51
CA ILE A 235 5.44 8.44 2.54
C ILE A 235 5.27 7.81 3.92
N ILE A 236 6.20 8.10 4.83
CA ILE A 236 6.06 7.83 6.26
C ILE A 236 6.13 9.19 6.94
N ALA A 237 5.09 9.53 7.68
CA ALA A 237 4.99 10.81 8.37
C ALA A 237 4.57 10.61 9.82
N GLN A 238 5.10 11.44 10.72
CA GLN A 238 4.76 11.44 12.15
C GLN A 238 3.83 12.61 12.45
N LYS A 239 2.77 12.37 13.22
CA LYS A 239 1.91 13.43 13.74
C LYS A 239 2.64 14.21 14.83
N LEU A 240 2.73 15.55 14.68
CA LEU A 240 3.30 16.49 15.66
C LEU A 240 2.22 17.12 16.52
#